data_bd2e54430c1408884fc1138999370729
#
_entry.id   bd2e54430c1408884fc1138999370729
#
_cell.length_a   1.000
_cell.length_b   1.000
_cell.length_c   1.000
_cell.angle_alpha   90.00
_cell.angle_beta   90.00
_cell.angle_gamma   90.00
#
_symmetry.space_group_name_H-M   'P 1'
#
loop_
_entity.id
_entity.type
_entity.pdbx_description
1 polymer ?
#
loop_
_entity_poly.entity_id
_entity_poly.type
_entity_poly.pdbx_seq_one_letter_code
_entity_poly.pdbx_strand_id
1 'polypeptide(L)'
;MKRKLLVITVLLATLMPIQAQETVSLTFTAATTDGSYFPFTSVSATNLTRGWTETLSYPDTELVLTVGVGIDDQHGLNALRLGEAFPNPFDKETNVLLEIPEDGETLIQLVDINGVAVASEQAFLNAGTHRLRVSVSMPSMILLCVTTSYGRQATRLLNVGGGGENRISVESTGEPLPSPKHCFWVGDFEPGDVMRYEALLVNGNDTLRSEVITQEQFTDETIVLFFPNTGSIGTIGGKFSVNANGTKVYFSKGNLQYIGSANQPYWKFAENQWECLGDNGQGSTSQYADRDLFGWGTSGWNNGNVYYQPWNVNNSNGTLYGPMGEIDLTGQYAQSDWGVYNPISNGGNVAGQWRTLTTDEWGHLLLLRSTSSGIRYAKANVNNVNGVILLPDDWSSSIYSLNNTNTSTASYSSNVITTSQWSTLENAGAVFLPAAGYRDGTSVYYVGSSSSYWASTCSGNDKACLLYFADTYLIAYYDRTRYGGQSVRLVRVAE
;
A
#
# COMPACT_ATOMS: atom_id res chain seq x y z
N MET A 1 -17.53 64.73 67.93
CA MET A 1 -17.99 63.57 67.14
C MET A 1 -17.08 63.45 65.86
N LYS A 2 -16.11 62.56 65.91
CA LYS A 2 -15.21 62.32 64.73
C LYS A 2 -15.75 61.09 63.97
N ARG A 3 -16.28 61.28 62.74
CA ARG A 3 -16.72 60.19 61.88
C ARG A 3 -15.46 59.59 61.20
N LYS A 4 -15.21 58.30 61.44
CA LYS A 4 -14.17 57.54 60.71
C LYS A 4 -14.75 57.08 59.36
N LEU A 5 -14.15 57.49 58.29
CA LEU A 5 -14.43 57.07 56.91
C LEU A 5 -13.78 55.70 56.67
N LEU A 6 -14.57 54.66 56.48
CA LEU A 6 -14.06 53.33 56.12
C LEU A 6 -13.93 53.27 54.61
N VAL A 7 -12.69 53.23 54.12
CA VAL A 7 -12.41 53.04 52.72
C VAL A 7 -12.37 51.53 52.45
N ILE A 8 -13.38 51.02 51.73
CA ILE A 8 -13.45 49.63 51.24
C ILE A 8 -12.75 49.63 49.90
N THR A 9 -11.51 49.11 49.87
CA THR A 9 -10.79 48.84 48.60
C THR A 9 -11.36 47.56 47.99
N VAL A 10 -12.18 47.69 46.96
CA VAL A 10 -12.63 46.53 46.14
C VAL A 10 -11.50 46.11 45.25
N LEU A 11 -10.90 44.98 45.55
CA LEU A 11 -9.91 44.31 44.69
C LEU A 11 -10.66 43.70 43.49
N LEU A 12 -10.63 44.39 42.37
CA LEU A 12 -11.16 43.87 41.11
C LEU A 12 -10.18 42.80 40.61
N ALA A 13 -10.44 41.53 40.94
CA ALA A 13 -9.76 40.41 40.30
C ALA A 13 -10.22 40.38 38.83
N THR A 14 -9.38 40.84 37.96
CA THR A 14 -9.54 40.62 36.51
C THR A 14 -9.42 39.11 36.27
N LEU A 15 -10.55 38.46 36.08
CA LEU A 15 -10.61 37.13 35.47
C LEU A 15 -10.05 37.26 34.04
N MET A 16 -8.78 36.92 33.87
CA MET A 16 -8.26 36.67 32.52
C MET A 16 -9.02 35.45 32.00
N PRO A 17 -9.67 35.53 30.84
CA PRO A 17 -10.20 34.32 30.20
C PRO A 17 -9.02 33.39 29.94
N ILE A 18 -9.08 32.18 30.48
CA ILE A 18 -8.25 31.07 30.04
C ILE A 18 -8.71 30.83 28.60
N GLN A 19 -7.97 31.35 27.61
CA GLN A 19 -8.19 30.94 26.23
C GLN A 19 -7.82 29.45 26.16
N ALA A 20 -8.81 28.64 25.85
CA ALA A 20 -8.55 27.26 25.44
C ALA A 20 -7.63 27.33 24.20
N GLN A 21 -6.61 26.53 24.19
CA GLN A 21 -5.70 26.42 23.04
C GLN A 21 -6.56 26.02 21.82
N GLU A 22 -6.56 26.84 20.80
CA GLU A 22 -7.34 26.59 19.58
C GLU A 22 -6.64 25.49 18.78
N THR A 23 -7.36 24.46 18.40
CA THR A 23 -6.83 23.34 17.62
C THR A 23 -7.63 23.15 16.36
N VAL A 24 -6.99 22.66 15.30
CA VAL A 24 -7.63 22.24 14.05
C VAL A 24 -7.40 20.74 13.87
N SER A 25 -8.47 19.95 13.80
CA SER A 25 -8.41 18.51 13.59
C SER A 25 -8.63 18.16 12.13
N LEU A 26 -7.67 17.46 11.53
CA LEU A 26 -7.74 16.96 10.18
C LEU A 26 -7.90 15.44 10.20
N THR A 27 -8.97 14.94 9.58
CA THR A 27 -9.19 13.52 9.42
C THR A 27 -8.89 13.13 7.97
N PHE A 28 -8.03 12.14 7.75
CA PHE A 28 -7.66 11.68 6.41
C PHE A 28 -8.41 10.40 6.03
N THR A 29 -8.96 10.41 4.83
CA THR A 29 -9.51 9.24 4.17
C THR A 29 -9.05 9.23 2.72
N ALA A 30 -9.12 8.07 2.07
CA ALA A 30 -8.79 8.00 0.67
C ALA A 30 -9.87 7.27 -0.13
N ALA A 31 -10.00 7.67 -1.38
CA ALA A 31 -10.97 7.11 -2.31
C ALA A 31 -10.35 6.96 -3.71
N THR A 32 -10.95 6.11 -4.52
CA THR A 32 -10.74 6.10 -5.96
C THR A 32 -11.56 7.19 -6.62
N THR A 33 -11.29 7.49 -7.88
CA THR A 33 -12.00 8.54 -8.65
C THR A 33 -13.50 8.28 -8.82
N ASP A 34 -13.97 7.05 -8.62
CA ASP A 34 -15.39 6.68 -8.59
C ASP A 34 -16.04 6.85 -7.21
N GLY A 35 -15.29 7.28 -6.20
CA GLY A 35 -15.76 7.54 -4.85
C GLY A 35 -15.72 6.32 -3.92
N SER A 36 -15.25 5.16 -4.38
CA SER A 36 -15.09 3.99 -3.53
C SER A 36 -13.94 4.19 -2.54
N TYR A 37 -14.09 3.73 -1.29
CA TYR A 37 -13.02 3.76 -0.28
C TYR A 37 -11.77 3.05 -0.80
N PHE A 38 -10.60 3.67 -0.58
CA PHE A 38 -9.32 3.13 -0.95
C PHE A 38 -8.37 3.09 0.26
N PRO A 39 -7.74 1.94 0.57
CA PRO A 39 -6.80 1.87 1.68
C PRO A 39 -5.51 2.66 1.36
N PHE A 40 -4.86 3.21 2.38
CA PHE A 40 -3.54 3.81 2.28
C PHE A 40 -2.65 3.34 3.44
N THR A 41 -1.33 3.46 3.25
CA THR A 41 -0.34 3.05 4.26
C THR A 41 0.09 4.23 5.12
N SER A 42 0.20 5.41 4.52
CA SER A 42 0.59 6.64 5.20
C SER A 42 0.06 7.87 4.50
N VAL A 43 -0.04 8.96 5.27
CA VAL A 43 -0.37 10.30 4.76
C VAL A 43 0.71 11.27 5.20
N SER A 44 1.21 12.07 4.27
CA SER A 44 2.10 13.20 4.53
C SER A 44 1.31 14.49 4.53
N ALA A 45 1.41 15.27 5.62
CA ALA A 45 0.88 16.62 5.75
C ALA A 45 2.05 17.60 5.83
N THR A 46 2.18 18.47 4.85
CA THR A 46 3.27 19.45 4.78
C THR A 46 2.71 20.86 4.91
N ASN A 47 3.16 21.63 5.88
CA ASN A 47 2.90 23.06 5.95
C ASN A 47 3.92 23.79 5.05
N LEU A 48 3.45 24.31 3.92
CA LEU A 48 4.28 25.01 2.95
C LEU A 48 4.63 26.43 3.41
N THR A 49 3.78 27.02 4.26
CA THR A 49 4.00 28.37 4.80
C THR A 49 5.14 28.37 5.81
N ARG A 50 5.24 27.33 6.64
CA ARG A 50 6.18 27.22 7.76
C ARG A 50 7.29 26.18 7.55
N GLY A 51 7.23 25.38 6.49
CA GLY A 51 8.32 24.52 6.03
C GLY A 51 8.50 23.21 6.82
N TRP A 52 7.44 22.67 7.43
CA TRP A 52 7.49 21.39 8.11
C TRP A 52 6.62 20.30 7.43
N THR A 53 6.91 19.03 7.73
CA THR A 53 6.15 17.87 7.23
C THR A 53 5.94 16.88 8.36
N GLU A 54 4.71 16.41 8.51
CA GLU A 54 4.32 15.30 9.38
C GLU A 54 3.83 14.13 8.53
N THR A 55 4.11 12.91 8.99
CA THR A 55 3.68 11.68 8.30
C THR A 55 2.94 10.76 9.26
N LEU A 56 1.67 10.54 8.98
CA LEU A 56 0.82 9.59 9.71
C LEU A 56 0.92 8.21 9.04
N SER A 57 1.07 7.17 9.84
CA SER A 57 1.03 5.79 9.36
C SER A 57 -0.27 5.11 9.77
N TYR A 58 -0.96 4.44 8.84
CA TYR A 58 -2.16 3.69 9.18
C TYR A 58 -1.90 2.71 10.35
N PRO A 59 -2.79 2.61 11.36
CA PRO A 59 -4.17 3.08 11.34
C PRO A 59 -4.41 4.52 11.79
N ASP A 60 -3.38 5.31 12.08
CA ASP A 60 -3.56 6.71 12.48
C ASP A 60 -3.98 7.54 11.26
N THR A 61 -5.16 8.16 11.35
CA THR A 61 -5.77 8.93 10.26
C THR A 61 -6.17 10.34 10.69
N GLU A 62 -5.80 10.75 11.90
CA GLU A 62 -6.16 12.06 12.45
C GLU A 62 -4.90 12.85 12.81
N LEU A 63 -4.83 14.10 12.37
CA LEU A 63 -3.79 15.07 12.71
C LEU A 63 -4.43 16.26 13.41
N VAL A 64 -3.98 16.53 14.63
CA VAL A 64 -4.41 17.71 15.37
C VAL A 64 -3.33 18.78 15.29
N LEU A 65 -3.67 19.91 14.66
CA LEU A 65 -2.83 21.09 14.56
C LEU A 65 -3.14 22.04 15.70
N THR A 66 -2.13 22.55 16.38
CA THR A 66 -2.28 23.50 17.46
C THR A 66 -1.99 24.92 16.96
N VAL A 67 -2.94 25.81 17.13
CA VAL A 67 -2.77 27.21 16.74
C VAL A 67 -1.78 27.88 17.71
N GLY A 68 -0.70 28.44 17.16
CA GLY A 68 0.35 29.10 17.96
C GLY A 68 -0.17 30.38 18.59
N VAL A 69 -0.25 30.44 19.90
CA VAL A 69 -0.43 31.67 20.67
C VAL A 69 0.93 32.29 20.94
N GLY A 70 1.58 32.86 19.93
CA GLY A 70 2.67 33.82 19.95
C GLY A 70 3.60 33.92 21.18
N ILE A 71 3.99 32.80 21.79
CA ILE A 71 5.08 32.72 22.75
C ILE A 71 6.11 31.77 22.12
N ASP A 72 7.31 32.25 21.85
CA ASP A 72 8.47 31.47 21.41
C ASP A 72 8.80 30.40 22.45
N ASP A 73 8.08 29.28 22.45
CA ASP A 73 8.49 28.08 23.14
C ASP A 73 9.36 27.25 22.19
N GLN A 74 10.68 27.52 22.27
CA GLN A 74 11.70 26.61 21.75
C GLN A 74 11.67 25.29 22.54
N HIS A 75 10.67 24.47 22.35
CA HIS A 75 10.63 23.09 22.85
C HIS A 75 10.96 22.11 21.73
N GLY A 76 12.12 22.30 21.10
CA GLY A 76 12.80 21.24 20.38
C GLY A 76 13.34 20.19 21.35
N LEU A 77 13.20 18.91 21.01
CA LEU A 77 13.95 17.70 21.48
C LEU A 77 14.28 17.50 22.99
N ASN A 78 14.07 18.47 23.86
CA ASN A 78 14.40 18.46 25.28
C ASN A 78 13.17 18.83 26.17
N ALA A 79 11.98 18.36 25.85
CA ALA A 79 10.80 18.61 26.65
C ALA A 79 10.52 17.48 27.63
N LEU A 80 10.04 17.80 28.83
CA LEU A 80 9.45 16.85 29.77
C LEU A 80 8.23 16.19 29.10
N ARG A 81 8.23 14.83 29.00
CA ARG A 81 7.13 14.07 28.42
C ARG A 81 6.58 13.06 29.40
N LEU A 82 5.24 13.04 29.53
CA LEU A 82 4.51 12.07 30.34
C LEU A 82 3.59 11.26 29.44
N GLY A 83 3.82 9.96 29.38
CA GLY A 83 3.05 9.01 28.59
C GLY A 83 1.67 8.74 29.18
N GLU A 84 0.85 8.01 28.45
CA GLU A 84 -0.41 7.51 28.94
C GLU A 84 -0.24 6.37 29.94
N ALA A 85 -1.20 6.23 30.84
CA ALA A 85 -1.22 5.15 31.80
C ALA A 85 -1.71 3.84 31.15
N PHE A 86 -1.01 2.74 31.41
CA PHE A 86 -1.42 1.42 30.97
C PHE A 86 -1.24 0.35 32.05
N PRO A 87 -2.29 -0.40 32.39
CA PRO A 87 -3.68 -0.27 31.94
C PRO A 87 -4.36 0.98 32.48
N ASN A 88 -5.33 1.55 31.74
CA ASN A 88 -6.19 2.62 32.21
C ASN A 88 -7.56 2.51 31.50
N PRO A 89 -8.65 2.14 32.17
CA PRO A 89 -8.81 1.95 33.64
C PRO A 89 -7.98 0.78 34.20
N PHE A 90 -7.65 0.86 35.49
CA PHE A 90 -6.92 -0.17 36.22
C PHE A 90 -7.60 -0.58 37.50
N ASP A 91 -7.25 -1.77 38.02
CA ASP A 91 -7.83 -2.33 39.26
C ASP A 91 -6.91 -2.10 40.48
N LYS A 92 -5.63 -2.46 40.37
CA LYS A 92 -4.66 -2.40 41.47
C LYS A 92 -3.55 -1.40 41.23
N GLU A 93 -2.92 -1.48 40.06
CA GLU A 93 -1.83 -0.61 39.69
C GLU A 93 -1.81 -0.32 38.17
N THR A 94 -1.20 0.78 37.83
CA THR A 94 -0.93 1.16 36.42
C THR A 94 0.50 1.68 36.28
N ASN A 95 1.00 1.68 35.06
CA ASN A 95 2.30 2.20 34.72
C ASN A 95 2.18 3.41 33.80
N VAL A 96 3.04 4.40 34.04
CA VAL A 96 3.16 5.59 33.19
C VAL A 96 4.63 5.78 32.87
N LEU A 97 4.98 6.00 31.63
CA LEU A 97 6.34 6.33 31.24
C LEU A 97 6.56 7.85 31.31
N LEU A 98 7.70 8.24 31.86
CA LEU A 98 8.13 9.61 32.01
C LEU A 98 9.48 9.77 31.31
N GLU A 99 9.59 10.71 30.40
CA GLU A 99 10.86 11.07 29.75
C GLU A 99 11.36 12.42 30.30
N ILE A 100 12.56 12.40 30.85
CA ILE A 100 13.22 13.55 31.43
C ILE A 100 14.35 14.00 30.50
N PRO A 101 14.34 15.26 30.05
CA PRO A 101 15.32 15.76 29.08
C PRO A 101 16.74 15.92 29.67
N GLU A 102 16.86 16.30 30.94
CA GLU A 102 18.12 16.53 31.64
C GLU A 102 18.01 16.11 33.11
N ASP A 103 19.12 15.78 33.73
CA ASP A 103 19.19 15.40 35.14
C ASP A 103 18.58 16.49 36.06
N GLY A 104 17.73 16.10 37.00
CA GLY A 104 17.13 17.08 37.88
C GLY A 104 16.17 16.54 38.94
N GLU A 105 15.81 17.44 39.88
CA GLU A 105 14.79 17.16 40.88
C GLU A 105 13.41 17.07 40.23
N THR A 106 12.69 16.00 40.53
CA THR A 106 11.37 15.72 40.02
C THR A 106 10.41 15.50 41.16
N LEU A 107 9.30 16.26 41.16
CA LEU A 107 8.18 16.07 42.08
C LEU A 107 7.04 15.38 41.36
N ILE A 108 6.63 14.22 41.85
CA ILE A 108 5.56 13.38 41.30
C ILE A 108 4.42 13.30 42.32
N GLN A 109 3.20 13.65 41.93
CA GLN A 109 2.09 13.72 42.84
C GLN A 109 0.84 13.05 42.25
N LEU A 110 0.12 12.32 43.11
CA LEU A 110 -1.26 11.90 42.81
C LEU A 110 -2.19 12.91 43.48
N VAL A 111 -3.04 13.54 42.67
CA VAL A 111 -3.94 14.59 43.11
C VAL A 111 -5.39 14.16 42.86
N ASP A 112 -6.23 14.22 43.88
CA ASP A 112 -7.65 13.89 43.77
C ASP A 112 -8.45 14.97 43.02
N ILE A 113 -9.73 14.72 42.80
CA ILE A 113 -10.63 15.66 42.09
C ILE A 113 -10.85 16.98 42.84
N ASN A 114 -10.51 17.05 44.15
CA ASN A 114 -10.59 18.25 44.96
C ASN A 114 -9.28 19.05 44.97
N GLY A 115 -8.28 18.58 44.24
CA GLY A 115 -6.94 19.21 44.18
C GLY A 115 -6.03 18.85 45.36
N VAL A 116 -6.39 17.82 46.16
CA VAL A 116 -5.59 17.38 47.33
C VAL A 116 -4.60 16.29 46.87
N ALA A 117 -3.31 16.47 47.19
CA ALA A 117 -2.30 15.45 46.94
C ALA A 117 -2.49 14.27 47.90
N VAL A 118 -2.82 13.09 47.36
CA VAL A 118 -3.05 11.85 48.13
C VAL A 118 -1.80 10.96 48.20
N ALA A 119 -0.82 11.21 47.36
CA ALA A 119 0.55 10.67 47.43
C ALA A 119 1.53 11.66 46.78
N SER A 120 2.78 11.67 47.24
CA SER A 120 3.83 12.51 46.68
C SER A 120 5.16 11.79 46.80
N GLU A 121 5.94 11.82 45.75
CA GLU A 121 7.30 11.29 45.65
C GLU A 121 8.23 12.40 45.10
N GLN A 122 9.37 12.61 45.74
CA GLN A 122 10.39 13.52 45.27
C GLN A 122 11.66 12.74 45.04
N ALA A 123 12.19 12.80 43.82
CA ALA A 123 13.36 12.05 43.43
C ALA A 123 14.25 12.88 42.48
N PHE A 124 15.55 12.71 42.59
CA PHE A 124 16.49 13.17 41.58
C PHE A 124 16.53 12.11 40.47
N LEU A 125 16.11 12.46 39.27
CA LEU A 125 16.07 11.58 38.11
C LEU A 125 17.08 12.03 37.06
N ASN A 126 17.78 11.05 36.47
CA ASN A 126 18.69 11.33 35.37
C ASN A 126 17.90 11.51 34.07
N ALA A 127 18.53 12.17 33.10
CA ALA A 127 17.99 12.26 31.74
C ALA A 127 17.68 10.85 31.18
N GLY A 128 16.54 10.71 30.50
CA GLY A 128 16.10 9.45 29.94
C GLY A 128 14.70 9.03 30.38
N THR A 129 14.34 7.78 30.14
CA THR A 129 13.00 7.26 30.38
C THR A 129 12.90 6.51 31.69
N HIS A 130 11.86 6.85 32.46
CA HIS A 130 11.53 6.26 33.75
C HIS A 130 10.12 5.68 33.70
N ARG A 131 9.91 4.56 34.38
CA ARG A 131 8.57 3.99 34.59
C ARG A 131 8.06 4.38 35.96
N LEU A 132 6.93 5.09 35.98
CA LEU A 132 6.18 5.39 37.19
C LEU A 132 5.14 4.28 37.38
N ARG A 133 5.26 3.54 38.48
CA ARG A 133 4.24 2.56 38.87
C ARG A 133 3.36 3.19 39.95
N VAL A 134 2.06 3.23 39.70
CA VAL A 134 1.08 3.94 40.51
C VAL A 134 0.02 2.98 41.00
N SER A 135 -0.22 2.98 42.29
CA SER A 135 -1.39 2.34 42.91
C SER A 135 -2.23 3.34 43.68
N VAL A 136 -3.55 3.09 43.75
CA VAL A 136 -4.55 3.96 44.36
C VAL A 136 -5.49 3.14 45.27
N SER A 137 -5.75 3.62 46.48
CA SER A 137 -6.43 2.85 47.52
C SER A 137 -7.92 2.65 47.28
N MET A 138 -8.58 3.51 46.53
CA MET A 138 -10.04 3.47 46.29
C MET A 138 -10.36 3.75 44.81
N PRO A 139 -11.51 3.23 44.31
CA PRO A 139 -12.01 3.58 42.99
C PRO A 139 -12.20 5.09 42.87
N SER A 140 -11.47 5.72 41.97
CA SER A 140 -11.51 7.17 41.78
C SER A 140 -10.80 7.59 40.50
N MET A 141 -11.11 8.78 40.01
CA MET A 141 -10.34 9.50 39.05
C MET A 141 -9.26 10.32 39.78
N ILE A 142 -8.02 10.14 39.40
CA ILE A 142 -6.83 10.78 39.97
C ILE A 142 -6.04 11.45 38.88
N LEU A 143 -5.40 12.57 39.14
CA LEU A 143 -4.40 13.18 38.28
C LEU A 143 -2.99 12.78 38.77
N LEU A 144 -2.20 12.20 37.91
CA LEU A 144 -0.76 12.06 38.09
C LEU A 144 -0.09 13.34 37.56
N CYS A 145 0.52 14.11 38.43
CA CYS A 145 1.20 15.35 38.10
C CYS A 145 2.70 15.16 38.27
N VAL A 146 3.47 15.54 37.29
CA VAL A 146 4.95 15.54 37.34
C VAL A 146 5.43 16.98 37.15
N THR A 147 6.27 17.45 38.05
CA THR A 147 6.85 18.80 38.02
C THR A 147 8.37 18.70 38.07
N THR A 148 9.04 19.34 37.15
CA THR A 148 10.51 19.47 37.06
C THR A 148 10.89 20.94 36.86
N SER A 149 12.19 21.24 36.78
CA SER A 149 12.67 22.55 36.35
C SER A 149 12.31 22.90 34.89
N TYR A 150 11.95 21.89 34.08
CA TYR A 150 11.61 22.02 32.66
C TYR A 150 10.12 22.13 32.39
N GLY A 151 9.29 22.08 33.41
CA GLY A 151 7.84 22.23 33.27
C GLY A 151 7.03 21.26 34.11
N ARG A 152 5.73 21.30 33.88
CA ARG A 152 4.76 20.42 34.55
C ARG A 152 3.91 19.70 33.54
N GLN A 153 3.74 18.37 33.74
CA GLN A 153 2.89 17.51 32.95
C GLN A 153 1.88 16.78 33.84
N ALA A 154 0.69 16.44 33.32
CA ALA A 154 -0.28 15.68 34.06
C ALA A 154 -1.06 14.72 33.16
N THR A 155 -1.39 13.52 33.68
CA THR A 155 -2.24 12.55 32.99
C THR A 155 -3.35 12.05 33.93
N ARG A 156 -4.48 11.60 33.36
CA ARG A 156 -5.63 11.10 34.11
C ARG A 156 -5.52 9.62 34.34
N LEU A 157 -5.75 9.20 35.56
CA LEU A 157 -5.79 7.81 35.98
C LEU A 157 -7.20 7.47 36.45
N LEU A 158 -7.79 6.39 35.94
CA LEU A 158 -9.08 5.89 36.36
C LEU A 158 -8.90 4.53 37.07
N ASN A 159 -8.95 4.55 38.40
CA ASN A 159 -9.00 3.33 39.20
C ASN A 159 -10.45 2.85 39.33
N VAL A 160 -10.74 1.61 38.88
CA VAL A 160 -12.07 0.98 38.99
C VAL A 160 -12.12 -0.12 40.06
N GLY A 161 -10.96 -0.52 40.58
CA GLY A 161 -10.82 -1.48 41.63
C GLY A 161 -10.67 -0.81 43.02
N GLY A 162 -10.12 -1.51 43.94
CA GLY A 162 -9.80 -1.00 45.29
C GLY A 162 -8.98 -2.00 46.08
N GLY A 163 -8.16 -1.50 47.01
CA GLY A 163 -7.43 -2.38 47.94
C GLY A 163 -5.90 -2.26 47.93
N GLY A 164 -5.37 -1.22 47.31
CA GLY A 164 -3.96 -0.86 47.44
C GLY A 164 -3.76 0.34 48.40
N GLU A 165 -2.51 0.70 48.61
CA GLU A 165 -2.12 1.99 49.19
C GLU A 165 -1.92 3.01 48.05
N ASN A 166 -2.15 4.30 48.35
CA ASN A 166 -1.77 5.36 47.44
C ASN A 166 -0.24 5.42 47.38
N ARG A 167 0.36 4.98 46.30
CA ARG A 167 1.80 4.82 46.18
C ARG A 167 2.26 5.18 44.78
N ILE A 168 3.43 5.80 44.72
CA ILE A 168 4.20 6.06 43.54
C ILE A 168 5.56 5.34 43.71
N SER A 169 6.02 4.65 42.71
CA SER A 169 7.42 4.16 42.62
C SER A 169 7.99 4.46 41.26
N VAL A 170 9.28 4.78 41.23
CA VAL A 170 10.00 5.20 40.02
C VAL A 170 11.09 4.17 39.71
N GLU A 171 11.17 3.74 38.46
CA GLU A 171 12.17 2.82 37.97
C GLU A 171 12.74 3.35 36.63
N SER A 172 14.07 3.44 36.53
CA SER A 172 14.73 3.81 35.26
C SER A 172 14.72 2.61 34.30
N THR A 173 14.12 2.75 33.15
CA THR A 173 13.94 1.62 32.22
C THR A 173 14.82 1.69 30.97
N GLY A 174 15.22 2.90 30.55
CA GLY A 174 15.89 3.11 29.26
C GLY A 174 15.02 2.78 28.02
N GLU A 175 13.77 2.38 28.21
CA GLU A 175 12.83 2.15 27.11
C GLU A 175 12.31 3.51 26.60
N PRO A 176 12.32 3.75 25.27
CA PRO A 176 11.74 4.98 24.74
C PRO A 176 10.22 5.01 25.00
N LEU A 177 9.67 6.19 25.22
CA LEU A 177 8.22 6.38 25.24
C LEU A 177 7.64 5.87 23.93
N PRO A 178 6.56 5.04 23.97
CA PRO A 178 5.79 4.79 22.75
C PRO A 178 5.38 6.14 22.14
N SER A 179 5.53 6.29 20.85
CA SER A 179 4.99 7.46 20.16
C SER A 179 3.50 7.58 20.49
N PRO A 180 3.01 8.78 20.86
CA PRO A 180 1.61 8.95 21.17
C PRO A 180 0.75 8.46 20.01
N LYS A 181 -0.30 7.68 20.34
CA LYS A 181 -1.26 7.17 19.33
C LYS A 181 -2.08 8.27 18.66
N HIS A 182 -1.96 9.49 19.13
CA HIS A 182 -2.49 10.69 18.52
C HIS A 182 -1.32 11.63 18.33
N CYS A 183 -0.95 11.89 17.10
CA CYS A 183 0.06 12.89 16.79
C CYS A 183 -0.46 14.27 17.18
N PHE A 184 -0.18 14.69 18.42
CA PHE A 184 -0.23 16.10 18.76
C PHE A 184 1.03 16.73 18.20
N TRP A 185 0.94 17.30 17.03
CA TRP A 185 2.05 18.07 16.51
C TRP A 185 1.98 19.49 17.08
N VAL A 186 2.98 19.85 17.87
CA VAL A 186 3.21 21.23 18.31
C VAL A 186 4.14 21.86 17.28
N GLY A 187 3.65 22.04 16.07
CA GLY A 187 4.29 22.83 15.05
C GLY A 187 3.59 24.18 14.96
N ASP A 188 4.33 25.22 14.59
CA ASP A 188 3.72 26.50 14.28
C ASP A 188 2.66 26.31 13.19
N PHE A 189 1.41 26.38 13.53
CA PHE A 189 0.27 26.44 12.63
C PHE A 189 -0.57 27.65 12.94
N GLU A 190 -0.99 28.37 11.93
CA GLU A 190 -2.01 29.41 12.04
C GLU A 190 -3.09 29.18 10.99
N PRO A 191 -4.36 29.47 11.31
CA PRO A 191 -5.43 29.42 10.33
C PRO A 191 -5.10 30.28 9.11
N GLY A 192 -5.14 29.64 7.92
CA GLY A 192 -4.72 30.25 6.65
C GLY A 192 -3.34 29.80 6.17
N ASP A 193 -2.60 29.01 6.95
CA ASP A 193 -1.39 28.35 6.43
C ASP A 193 -1.72 27.45 5.25
N VAL A 194 -0.86 27.49 4.23
CA VAL A 194 -0.98 26.63 3.06
C VAL A 194 -0.45 25.25 3.38
N MET A 195 -1.35 24.27 3.36
CA MET A 195 -1.05 22.88 3.64
C MET A 195 -1.06 22.05 2.35
N ARG A 196 -0.17 21.05 2.28
CA ARG A 196 -0.11 20.06 1.20
C ARG A 196 -0.27 18.67 1.79
N TYR A 197 -1.18 17.90 1.19
CA TYR A 197 -1.49 16.54 1.60
C TYR A 197 -1.25 15.54 0.47
N GLU A 198 -0.63 14.41 0.79
CA GLU A 198 -0.38 13.30 -0.14
C GLU A 198 -0.45 11.97 0.62
N ALA A 199 -1.25 11.02 0.13
CA ALA A 199 -1.28 9.67 0.68
C ALA A 199 -0.41 8.71 -0.13
N LEU A 200 0.13 7.70 0.55
CA LEU A 200 0.88 6.60 -0.04
C LEU A 200 0.19 5.28 0.30
N LEU A 201 0.09 4.40 -0.69
CA LEU A 201 -0.17 2.99 -0.46
C LEU A 201 1.07 2.20 -0.86
N VAL A 202 1.70 1.55 0.12
CA VAL A 202 2.84 0.65 -0.09
C VAL A 202 2.33 -0.78 -0.07
N ASN A 203 2.49 -1.50 -1.17
CA ASN A 203 2.11 -2.89 -1.30
C ASN A 203 3.30 -3.69 -1.87
N GLY A 204 4.05 -4.34 -1.01
CA GLY A 204 5.33 -4.94 -1.37
C GLY A 204 6.33 -3.90 -1.87
N ASN A 205 6.80 -4.02 -3.12
CA ASN A 205 7.71 -3.05 -3.74
C ASN A 205 6.98 -1.91 -4.49
N ASP A 206 5.65 -1.96 -4.56
CA ASP A 206 4.85 -0.95 -5.23
C ASP A 206 4.45 0.17 -4.26
N THR A 207 4.58 1.40 -4.73
CA THR A 207 4.11 2.58 -4.02
C THR A 207 3.17 3.37 -4.94
N LEU A 208 1.90 3.42 -4.56
CA LEU A 208 0.92 4.30 -5.21
C LEU A 208 0.84 5.60 -4.42
N ARG A 209 0.67 6.71 -5.13
CA ARG A 209 0.50 8.05 -4.57
C ARG A 209 -0.88 8.59 -4.91
N SER A 210 -1.50 9.27 -3.95
CA SER A 210 -2.72 10.03 -4.23
C SER A 210 -2.42 11.26 -5.08
N GLU A 211 -3.47 11.89 -5.60
CA GLU A 211 -3.36 13.29 -6.01
C GLU A 211 -2.92 14.15 -4.82
N VAL A 212 -2.15 15.19 -5.13
CA VAL A 212 -1.70 16.15 -4.14
C VAL A 212 -2.78 17.22 -3.95
N ILE A 213 -3.26 17.37 -2.72
CA ILE A 213 -4.15 18.48 -2.35
C ILE A 213 -3.28 19.58 -1.75
N THR A 214 -3.46 20.81 -2.24
CA THR A 214 -2.83 22.00 -1.67
C THR A 214 -3.90 23.05 -1.44
N GLN A 215 -4.09 23.46 -0.19
CA GLN A 215 -5.13 24.40 0.21
C GLN A 215 -4.72 25.20 1.45
N GLU A 216 -5.36 26.35 1.66
CA GLU A 216 -5.29 27.06 2.94
C GLU A 216 -6.18 26.32 3.96
N GLN A 217 -5.65 26.10 5.17
CA GLN A 217 -6.35 25.36 6.22
C GLN A 217 -6.81 26.31 7.32
N PHE A 218 -8.11 26.32 7.62
CA PHE A 218 -8.70 27.22 8.61
C PHE A 218 -9.40 26.51 9.76
N THR A 219 -10.03 25.36 9.50
CA THR A 219 -10.93 24.68 10.44
C THR A 219 -10.76 23.18 10.35
N ASP A 220 -11.40 22.45 11.26
CA ASP A 220 -11.55 21.01 11.20
C ASP A 220 -12.08 20.56 9.83
N GLU A 221 -11.47 19.54 9.27
CA GLU A 221 -11.83 19.06 7.95
C GLU A 221 -11.53 17.57 7.77
N THR A 222 -12.36 16.91 6.95
CA THR A 222 -12.03 15.57 6.44
C THR A 222 -11.42 15.71 5.04
N ILE A 223 -10.14 15.41 4.92
CA ILE A 223 -9.39 15.45 3.67
C ILE A 223 -9.55 14.12 2.95
N VAL A 224 -10.21 14.13 1.79
CA VAL A 224 -10.36 12.94 0.95
C VAL A 224 -9.25 12.94 -0.10
N LEU A 225 -8.32 12.00 0.00
CA LEU A 225 -7.16 11.88 -0.89
C LEU A 225 -7.50 10.91 -2.02
N PHE A 226 -7.58 11.41 -3.25
CA PHE A 226 -7.92 10.59 -4.39
C PHE A 226 -6.67 9.95 -5.01
N PHE A 227 -6.72 8.64 -5.18
CA PHE A 227 -5.71 7.94 -5.96
C PHE A 227 -6.09 8.01 -7.45
N PRO A 228 -5.31 8.69 -8.30
CA PRO A 228 -5.64 8.84 -9.70
C PRO A 228 -5.61 7.50 -10.39
N ASN A 229 -6.69 7.19 -11.12
CA ASN A 229 -6.80 6.01 -11.99
C ASN A 229 -6.16 4.75 -11.45
N THR A 230 -6.38 4.47 -10.20
CA THR A 230 -6.04 3.18 -9.65
C THR A 230 -7.06 2.16 -10.15
N GLY A 231 -6.96 1.86 -11.41
CA GLY A 231 -7.29 0.50 -11.78
C GLY A 231 -6.66 -0.35 -10.68
N SER A 232 -7.37 -1.21 -10.07
CA SER A 232 -7.01 -2.05 -8.92
C SER A 232 -5.51 -2.29 -8.79
N ILE A 233 -5.02 -2.35 -7.56
CA ILE A 233 -3.61 -2.69 -7.26
C ILE A 233 -3.08 -3.76 -8.20
N GLY A 234 -1.94 -3.51 -8.80
CA GLY A 234 -1.30 -4.43 -9.76
C GLY A 234 -1.81 -4.35 -11.19
N THR A 235 -2.68 -3.38 -11.54
CA THR A 235 -3.16 -3.19 -12.91
C THR A 235 -2.42 -2.08 -13.64
N ILE A 236 -2.46 -2.15 -14.97
CA ILE A 236 -2.24 -1.00 -15.87
C ILE A 236 -3.58 -0.26 -16.03
N GLY A 237 -3.58 1.07 -15.96
CA GLY A 237 -4.80 1.89 -15.91
C GLY A 237 -5.70 1.88 -17.16
N GLY A 238 -5.25 1.29 -18.27
CA GLY A 238 -6.05 1.20 -19.51
C GLY A 238 -7.16 0.15 -19.43
N LYS A 239 -8.34 0.49 -19.94
CA LYS A 239 -9.49 -0.44 -20.06
C LYS A 239 -9.52 -1.05 -21.45
N PHE A 240 -9.74 -2.35 -21.53
CA PHE A 240 -9.75 -3.12 -22.76
C PHE A 240 -11.04 -3.94 -22.89
N SER A 241 -11.84 -3.68 -23.91
CA SER A 241 -13.00 -4.50 -24.23
C SER A 241 -12.57 -5.87 -24.74
N VAL A 242 -13.07 -6.95 -24.14
CA VAL A 242 -12.65 -8.32 -24.43
C VAL A 242 -13.73 -9.17 -25.11
N ASN A 243 -14.94 -8.61 -25.29
CA ASN A 243 -16.02 -9.28 -26.02
C ASN A 243 -17.00 -8.27 -26.62
N ALA A 244 -17.92 -8.75 -27.45
CA ALA A 244 -18.95 -7.93 -28.10
C ALA A 244 -19.98 -7.34 -27.13
N ASN A 245 -20.11 -7.89 -25.93
CA ASN A 245 -21.02 -7.40 -24.89
C ASN A 245 -20.45 -6.18 -24.15
N GLY A 246 -19.23 -5.76 -24.47
CA GLY A 246 -18.59 -4.60 -23.87
C GLY A 246 -17.96 -4.87 -22.51
N THR A 247 -17.76 -6.12 -22.11
CA THR A 247 -17.00 -6.46 -20.90
C THR A 247 -15.59 -5.91 -21.03
N LYS A 248 -15.16 -5.13 -20.05
CA LYS A 248 -13.83 -4.53 -20.01
C LYS A 248 -12.96 -5.17 -18.93
N VAL A 249 -11.67 -5.19 -19.19
CA VAL A 249 -10.67 -5.68 -18.25
C VAL A 249 -9.52 -4.68 -18.10
N TYR A 250 -8.85 -4.75 -16.96
CA TYR A 250 -7.49 -4.24 -16.77
C TYR A 250 -6.50 -5.38 -16.92
N PHE A 251 -5.36 -5.11 -17.50
CA PHE A 251 -4.22 -6.04 -17.49
C PHE A 251 -3.38 -5.87 -16.22
N SER A 252 -2.75 -6.95 -15.80
CA SER A 252 -1.72 -6.93 -14.78
C SER A 252 -0.54 -6.02 -15.18
N LYS A 253 0.14 -5.43 -14.21
CA LYS A 253 1.29 -4.53 -14.40
C LYS A 253 2.48 -5.18 -15.12
N GLY A 254 2.61 -6.50 -15.05
CA GLY A 254 3.66 -7.30 -15.68
C GLY A 254 3.24 -8.74 -15.91
N ASN A 255 4.12 -9.53 -16.51
CA ASN A 255 3.94 -10.98 -16.62
C ASN A 255 3.92 -11.61 -15.23
N LEU A 256 3.18 -12.70 -15.09
CA LEU A 256 3.14 -13.48 -13.87
C LEU A 256 4.49 -14.15 -13.60
N GLN A 257 4.93 -14.11 -12.35
CA GLN A 257 6.13 -14.78 -11.85
C GLN A 257 5.83 -15.61 -10.63
N TYR A 258 6.45 -16.79 -10.53
CA TYR A 258 6.52 -17.62 -9.34
C TYR A 258 7.91 -17.46 -8.73
N ILE A 259 8.00 -16.98 -7.51
CA ILE A 259 9.26 -16.74 -6.79
C ILE A 259 9.50 -17.93 -5.87
N GLY A 260 10.04 -18.99 -6.45
CA GLY A 260 10.35 -20.23 -5.73
C GLY A 260 11.58 -20.12 -4.83
N SER A 261 12.49 -19.19 -5.12
CA SER A 261 13.71 -18.95 -4.35
C SER A 261 13.48 -18.29 -2.99
N ALA A 262 12.29 -17.74 -2.76
CA ALA A 262 11.92 -17.15 -1.48
C ALA A 262 11.80 -18.20 -0.36
N ASN A 263 12.02 -17.81 0.91
CA ASN A 263 11.83 -18.69 2.07
C ASN A 263 10.42 -19.30 2.13
N GLN A 264 9.42 -18.53 1.69
CA GLN A 264 8.07 -18.98 1.40
C GLN A 264 7.77 -18.61 -0.05
N PRO A 265 7.67 -19.57 -0.97
CA PRO A 265 7.36 -19.28 -2.36
C PRO A 265 6.05 -18.53 -2.53
N TYR A 266 6.03 -17.56 -3.44
CA TYR A 266 4.87 -16.71 -3.69
C TYR A 266 4.75 -16.30 -5.16
N TRP A 267 3.60 -15.72 -5.51
CA TRP A 267 3.31 -15.22 -6.83
C TRP A 267 3.32 -13.70 -6.85
N LYS A 268 3.87 -13.12 -7.89
CA LYS A 268 3.86 -11.68 -8.16
C LYS A 268 3.78 -11.38 -9.65
N PHE A 269 3.52 -10.14 -10.00
CA PHE A 269 3.78 -9.63 -11.35
C PHE A 269 5.20 -9.10 -11.46
N ALA A 270 5.78 -9.17 -12.65
CA ALA A 270 7.02 -8.47 -12.97
C ALA A 270 6.87 -6.96 -12.69
N GLU A 271 7.94 -6.33 -12.22
CA GLU A 271 7.89 -4.91 -11.84
C GLU A 271 7.76 -3.99 -13.05
N ASN A 272 8.45 -4.32 -14.13
CA ASN A 272 8.31 -3.63 -15.39
C ASN A 272 7.74 -4.55 -16.46
N GLN A 273 6.95 -3.99 -17.38
CA GLN A 273 6.26 -4.78 -18.40
C GLN A 273 7.20 -5.50 -19.37
N TRP A 274 8.44 -5.02 -19.55
CA TRP A 274 9.46 -5.63 -20.41
C TRP A 274 10.31 -6.70 -19.71
N GLU A 275 10.12 -6.91 -18.41
CA GLU A 275 10.90 -7.91 -17.66
C GLU A 275 10.43 -9.33 -17.98
N CYS A 276 11.43 -10.18 -18.22
CA CYS A 276 11.27 -11.63 -18.28
C CYS A 276 12.53 -12.29 -17.70
N LEU A 277 12.36 -13.47 -17.10
CA LEU A 277 13.46 -14.20 -16.46
C LEU A 277 14.43 -14.81 -17.48
N GLY A 278 13.99 -15.03 -18.71
CA GLY A 278 14.81 -15.67 -19.73
C GLY A 278 15.28 -17.06 -19.29
N ASP A 279 16.60 -17.31 -19.43
CA ASP A 279 17.24 -18.58 -19.03
C ASP A 279 17.55 -18.70 -17.52
N ASN A 280 17.29 -17.69 -16.73
CA ASN A 280 17.75 -17.55 -15.34
C ASN A 280 17.25 -18.68 -14.41
N GLY A 281 17.67 -19.90 -14.66
CA GLY A 281 17.40 -21.08 -13.83
C GLY A 281 15.98 -21.65 -13.91
N GLN A 282 15.07 -21.03 -14.70
CA GLN A 282 13.69 -21.48 -14.77
C GLN A 282 13.52 -22.84 -15.47
N GLY A 283 14.54 -23.37 -16.14
CA GLY A 283 14.61 -24.74 -16.63
C GLY A 283 14.90 -25.79 -15.52
N SER A 284 15.19 -25.37 -14.30
CA SER A 284 15.42 -26.25 -13.17
C SER A 284 14.14 -27.07 -12.82
N THR A 285 14.30 -28.31 -12.37
CA THR A 285 13.21 -29.13 -11.81
C THR A 285 12.91 -28.80 -10.35
N SER A 286 13.70 -27.92 -9.72
CA SER A 286 13.53 -27.52 -8.34
C SER A 286 12.29 -26.65 -8.13
N GLN A 287 11.53 -26.92 -7.10
CA GLN A 287 10.43 -26.06 -6.67
C GLN A 287 10.89 -24.70 -6.12
N TYR A 288 12.18 -24.57 -5.84
CA TYR A 288 12.83 -23.37 -5.30
C TYR A 288 13.46 -22.46 -6.37
N ALA A 289 13.16 -22.70 -7.64
CA ALA A 289 13.59 -21.84 -8.72
C ALA A 289 12.48 -20.88 -9.17
N ASP A 290 12.87 -19.65 -9.53
CA ASP A 290 11.94 -18.63 -10.03
C ASP A 290 11.49 -18.96 -11.45
N ARG A 291 10.24 -18.61 -11.80
CA ARG A 291 9.65 -18.91 -13.12
C ARG A 291 8.70 -17.82 -13.59
N ASP A 292 8.67 -17.61 -14.90
CA ASP A 292 7.68 -16.81 -15.62
C ASP A 292 7.15 -17.51 -16.90
N LEU A 293 7.61 -18.76 -17.14
CA LEU A 293 7.15 -19.62 -18.24
C LEU A 293 6.55 -20.92 -17.65
N PHE A 294 5.24 -21.03 -17.74
CA PHE A 294 4.46 -22.07 -17.07
C PHE A 294 3.82 -23.06 -18.04
N GLY A 295 3.82 -24.34 -17.68
CA GLY A 295 2.93 -25.31 -18.30
C GLY A 295 1.47 -24.94 -18.06
N TRP A 296 0.57 -25.29 -18.96
CA TRP A 296 -0.82 -24.88 -18.88
C TRP A 296 -1.54 -25.44 -17.65
N GLY A 297 -2.26 -24.59 -16.92
CA GLY A 297 -3.01 -24.98 -15.73
C GLY A 297 -2.16 -25.31 -14.50
N THR A 298 -0.91 -24.85 -14.45
CA THR A 298 0.03 -25.13 -13.35
C THR A 298 -0.05 -24.07 -12.24
N SER A 299 -1.23 -23.82 -11.71
CA SER A 299 -1.44 -22.86 -10.60
C SER A 299 -0.92 -23.35 -9.24
N GLY A 300 -0.63 -24.65 -9.10
CA GLY A 300 -0.38 -25.31 -7.80
C GLY A 300 -1.65 -25.85 -7.14
N TRP A 301 -2.82 -25.63 -7.72
CA TRP A 301 -4.06 -26.27 -7.28
C TRP A 301 -3.91 -27.80 -7.30
N ASN A 302 -4.71 -28.52 -6.53
CA ASN A 302 -4.59 -29.95 -6.41
C ASN A 302 -3.22 -30.38 -5.85
N ASN A 303 -2.85 -29.76 -4.74
CA ASN A 303 -1.57 -29.90 -4.06
C ASN A 303 -1.16 -31.37 -3.89
N GLY A 304 0.09 -31.68 -4.25
CA GLY A 304 0.63 -33.05 -4.29
C GLY A 304 0.54 -33.71 -5.66
N ASN A 305 -0.28 -33.22 -6.59
CA ASN A 305 -0.30 -33.68 -7.96
C ASN A 305 0.70 -32.86 -8.80
N VAL A 306 1.77 -33.51 -9.25
CA VAL A 306 2.88 -32.87 -9.98
C VAL A 306 2.45 -32.14 -11.24
N TYR A 307 1.36 -32.55 -11.88
CA TYR A 307 0.87 -31.97 -13.13
C TYR A 307 0.29 -30.54 -12.98
N TYR A 308 0.02 -30.13 -11.75
CA TYR A 308 -0.50 -28.81 -11.44
C TYR A 308 0.56 -27.89 -10.83
N GLN A 309 1.78 -28.38 -10.62
CA GLN A 309 2.80 -27.61 -9.94
C GLN A 309 3.57 -26.67 -10.89
N PRO A 310 3.81 -25.40 -10.53
CA PRO A 310 4.46 -24.43 -11.40
C PRO A 310 5.91 -24.78 -11.75
N TRP A 311 6.59 -25.56 -10.91
CA TRP A 311 7.97 -25.98 -11.16
C TRP A 311 8.07 -27.24 -12.04
N ASN A 312 6.96 -27.84 -12.44
CA ASN A 312 7.00 -29.00 -13.28
C ASN A 312 7.54 -28.63 -14.67
N VAL A 313 8.67 -29.25 -15.06
CA VAL A 313 9.35 -29.03 -16.34
C VAL A 313 9.37 -30.31 -17.19
N ASN A 314 8.69 -31.37 -16.75
CA ASN A 314 8.71 -32.65 -17.43
C ASN A 314 7.89 -32.60 -18.73
N ASN A 315 8.55 -32.73 -19.89
CA ASN A 315 7.94 -32.79 -21.21
C ASN A 315 7.79 -34.23 -21.71
N SER A 316 8.00 -35.26 -20.86
CA SER A 316 8.07 -36.64 -21.34
C SER A 316 6.69 -37.28 -21.59
N ASN A 317 6.51 -37.68 -22.84
CA ASN A 317 5.66 -38.79 -23.31
C ASN A 317 4.25 -38.89 -22.68
N GLY A 318 3.35 -38.00 -23.09
CA GLY A 318 1.93 -38.14 -22.81
C GLY A 318 1.48 -37.65 -21.43
N THR A 319 2.37 -37.04 -20.65
CA THR A 319 2.03 -36.40 -19.41
C THR A 319 1.48 -35.00 -19.67
N LEU A 320 0.20 -34.82 -19.49
CA LEU A 320 -0.47 -33.53 -19.64
C LEU A 320 -0.35 -32.71 -18.35
N TYR A 321 -0.24 -31.41 -18.48
CA TYR A 321 -0.36 -30.48 -17.36
C TYR A 321 -1.79 -29.95 -17.26
N GLY A 322 -2.20 -29.61 -16.05
CA GLY A 322 -3.53 -29.14 -15.76
C GLY A 322 -4.61 -30.23 -15.84
N PRO A 323 -5.86 -29.84 -16.10
CA PRO A 323 -6.99 -30.77 -16.20
C PRO A 323 -6.82 -31.78 -17.34
N MET A 324 -7.17 -33.04 -17.09
CA MET A 324 -7.14 -34.09 -18.12
C MET A 324 -8.34 -33.96 -19.05
N GLY A 325 -8.14 -34.12 -20.37
CA GLY A 325 -9.20 -34.08 -21.38
C GLY A 325 -9.40 -32.67 -21.99
N GLU A 326 -10.47 -32.53 -22.77
CA GLU A 326 -10.87 -31.26 -23.41
C GLU A 326 -11.63 -30.38 -22.42
N ILE A 327 -10.92 -29.78 -21.46
CA ILE A 327 -11.52 -29.05 -20.35
C ILE A 327 -10.81 -27.74 -20.20
N ASP A 328 -11.55 -26.63 -20.26
CA ASP A 328 -11.03 -25.26 -20.02
C ASP A 328 -10.69 -25.03 -18.54
N LEU A 329 -9.87 -24.02 -18.26
CA LEU A 329 -9.60 -23.55 -16.89
C LEU A 329 -10.78 -22.75 -16.34
N THR A 330 -11.95 -23.38 -16.30
CA THR A 330 -13.23 -22.79 -15.87
C THR A 330 -14.06 -23.79 -15.07
N GLY A 331 -15.17 -23.36 -14.47
CA GLY A 331 -16.07 -24.22 -13.69
C GLY A 331 -15.35 -24.95 -12.57
N GLN A 332 -15.46 -26.29 -12.53
CA GLN A 332 -14.79 -27.09 -11.50
C GLN A 332 -13.27 -27.11 -11.60
N TYR A 333 -12.69 -26.67 -12.71
CA TYR A 333 -11.25 -26.54 -12.93
C TYR A 333 -10.76 -25.10 -12.94
N ALA A 334 -11.60 -24.14 -12.55
CA ALA A 334 -11.22 -22.73 -12.51
C ALA A 334 -9.98 -22.47 -11.65
N GLN A 335 -9.79 -23.24 -10.58
CA GLN A 335 -8.62 -23.11 -9.72
C GLN A 335 -7.30 -23.58 -10.37
N SER A 336 -7.35 -24.21 -11.54
CA SER A 336 -6.14 -24.47 -12.33
C SER A 336 -5.61 -23.19 -13.02
N ASP A 337 -6.40 -22.11 -13.09
CA ASP A 337 -5.96 -20.79 -13.50
C ASP A 337 -5.17 -20.13 -12.35
N TRP A 338 -4.04 -19.56 -12.70
CA TRP A 338 -3.06 -19.02 -11.75
C TRP A 338 -3.63 -17.93 -10.85
N GLY A 339 -4.36 -16.96 -11.42
CA GLY A 339 -4.91 -15.83 -10.68
C GLY A 339 -6.20 -16.15 -9.93
N VAL A 340 -6.90 -17.20 -10.33
CA VAL A 340 -8.08 -17.69 -9.62
C VAL A 340 -7.69 -18.42 -8.33
N TYR A 341 -6.62 -19.21 -8.38
CA TYR A 341 -6.18 -20.01 -7.23
C TYR A 341 -5.27 -19.24 -6.27
N ASN A 342 -4.36 -18.42 -6.81
CA ASN A 342 -3.30 -17.83 -6.01
C ASN A 342 -3.55 -16.35 -5.68
N PRO A 343 -3.24 -15.91 -4.46
CA PRO A 343 -3.04 -14.50 -4.18
C PRO A 343 -1.76 -14.03 -4.88
N ILE A 344 -1.85 -12.89 -5.58
CA ILE A 344 -0.70 -12.28 -6.25
C ILE A 344 -0.24 -11.12 -5.38
N SER A 345 0.97 -11.18 -4.81
CA SER A 345 1.43 -10.30 -3.74
C SER A 345 1.35 -8.81 -4.10
N ASN A 346 1.79 -8.42 -5.30
CA ASN A 346 1.68 -7.05 -5.81
C ASN A 346 0.46 -6.83 -6.73
N GLY A 347 -0.52 -7.74 -6.68
CA GLY A 347 -1.80 -7.70 -7.39
C GLY A 347 -3.01 -7.63 -6.46
N GLY A 348 -2.86 -7.09 -5.25
CA GLY A 348 -3.90 -6.99 -4.23
C GLY A 348 -3.88 -8.14 -3.21
N ASN A 349 -3.03 -9.14 -3.40
CA ASN A 349 -2.79 -10.25 -2.48
C ASN A 349 -4.06 -11.04 -2.08
N VAL A 350 -5.03 -11.12 -3.00
CA VAL A 350 -6.30 -11.87 -2.81
C VAL A 350 -6.50 -12.82 -3.98
N ALA A 351 -6.74 -14.10 -3.70
CA ALA A 351 -7.06 -15.09 -4.71
C ALA A 351 -8.41 -14.79 -5.38
N GLY A 352 -8.54 -15.15 -6.67
CA GLY A 352 -9.79 -14.98 -7.42
C GLY A 352 -10.00 -13.60 -8.03
N GLN A 353 -9.10 -12.63 -7.78
CA GLN A 353 -9.19 -11.31 -8.38
C GLN A 353 -8.71 -11.26 -9.84
N TRP A 354 -7.88 -12.21 -10.22
CA TRP A 354 -7.22 -12.28 -11.52
C TRP A 354 -7.59 -13.55 -12.26
N ARG A 355 -7.58 -13.50 -13.58
CA ARG A 355 -7.79 -14.65 -14.44
C ARG A 355 -7.00 -14.54 -15.74
N THR A 356 -6.84 -15.66 -16.41
CA THR A 356 -6.32 -15.71 -17.79
C THR A 356 -7.44 -15.36 -18.77
N LEU A 357 -7.13 -14.69 -19.88
CA LEU A 357 -8.07 -14.47 -20.98
C LEU A 357 -8.42 -15.80 -21.67
N THR A 358 -9.63 -15.90 -22.19
CA THR A 358 -9.99 -16.97 -23.12
C THR A 358 -9.39 -16.73 -24.51
N THR A 359 -9.38 -17.73 -25.37
CA THR A 359 -8.91 -17.55 -26.77
C THR A 359 -9.78 -16.58 -27.55
N ASP A 360 -11.11 -16.57 -27.31
CA ASP A 360 -12.03 -15.64 -27.95
C ASP A 360 -11.81 -14.20 -27.49
N GLU A 361 -11.47 -14.01 -26.21
CA GLU A 361 -11.11 -12.70 -25.68
C GLU A 361 -9.80 -12.16 -26.29
N TRP A 362 -8.77 -13.01 -26.48
CA TRP A 362 -7.57 -12.65 -27.25
C TRP A 362 -7.89 -12.29 -28.69
N GLY A 363 -8.76 -13.06 -29.34
CA GLY A 363 -9.24 -12.78 -30.70
C GLY A 363 -9.98 -11.46 -30.78
N HIS A 364 -10.92 -11.20 -29.88
CA HIS A 364 -11.66 -9.94 -29.82
C HIS A 364 -10.73 -8.75 -29.62
N LEU A 365 -9.84 -8.86 -28.65
CA LEU A 365 -8.88 -7.82 -28.28
C LEU A 365 -8.01 -7.36 -29.45
N LEU A 366 -7.52 -8.29 -30.27
CA LEU A 366 -6.58 -8.02 -31.35
C LEU A 366 -7.24 -7.75 -32.69
N LEU A 367 -8.39 -8.38 -32.98
CA LEU A 367 -8.95 -8.41 -34.32
C LEU A 367 -10.29 -7.67 -34.44
N LEU A 368 -11.12 -7.66 -33.41
CA LEU A 368 -12.53 -7.29 -33.52
C LEU A 368 -12.89 -6.01 -32.79
N ARG A 369 -12.28 -5.72 -31.64
CA ARG A 369 -12.70 -4.59 -30.80
C ARG A 369 -12.49 -3.24 -31.51
N SER A 370 -13.38 -2.31 -31.21
CA SER A 370 -13.26 -0.91 -31.63
C SER A 370 -12.48 -0.13 -30.55
N THR A 371 -11.58 0.76 -30.98
CA THR A 371 -10.87 1.71 -30.14
C THR A 371 -11.09 3.12 -30.66
N SER A 372 -10.95 4.14 -29.82
CA SER A 372 -11.15 5.54 -30.22
C SER A 372 -10.26 5.98 -31.38
N SER A 373 -9.04 5.46 -31.45
CA SER A 373 -8.08 5.75 -32.53
C SER A 373 -8.15 4.77 -33.71
N GLY A 374 -8.92 3.68 -33.60
CA GLY A 374 -8.87 2.55 -34.54
C GLY A 374 -7.62 1.66 -34.40
N ILE A 375 -6.71 1.97 -33.45
CA ILE A 375 -5.47 1.23 -33.24
C ILE A 375 -5.62 0.29 -32.03
N ARG A 376 -5.38 -0.98 -32.22
CA ARG A 376 -5.49 -2.02 -31.18
C ARG A 376 -4.13 -2.44 -30.64
N TYR A 377 -3.14 -2.55 -31.54
CA TYR A 377 -1.80 -3.00 -31.17
C TYR A 377 -0.72 -2.49 -32.16
N ALA A 378 0.52 -2.55 -31.72
CA ALA A 378 1.71 -2.39 -32.54
C ALA A 378 2.83 -3.30 -32.06
N LYS A 379 3.72 -3.73 -32.96
CA LYS A 379 4.97 -4.37 -32.56
C LYS A 379 6.03 -3.33 -32.26
N ALA A 380 6.83 -3.57 -31.25
CA ALA A 380 7.82 -2.61 -30.78
C ALA A 380 9.03 -3.28 -30.13
N ASN A 381 10.11 -2.53 -30.04
CA ASN A 381 11.21 -2.74 -29.12
C ASN A 381 11.11 -1.69 -28.01
N VAL A 382 10.80 -2.12 -26.79
CA VAL A 382 10.69 -1.26 -25.61
C VAL A 382 11.85 -1.55 -24.67
N ASN A 383 12.64 -0.56 -24.33
CA ASN A 383 13.81 -0.72 -23.48
C ASN A 383 14.73 -1.88 -23.89
N ASN A 384 15.01 -1.99 -25.19
CA ASN A 384 15.77 -3.08 -25.83
C ASN A 384 15.12 -4.48 -25.77
N VAL A 385 13.87 -4.59 -25.37
CA VAL A 385 13.09 -5.84 -25.38
C VAL A 385 12.05 -5.80 -26.49
N ASN A 386 12.07 -6.79 -27.37
CA ASN A 386 11.08 -6.95 -28.42
C ASN A 386 9.74 -7.43 -27.86
N GLY A 387 8.62 -7.01 -28.46
CA GLY A 387 7.31 -7.41 -28.01
C GLY A 387 6.15 -6.76 -28.75
N VAL A 388 4.97 -6.86 -28.16
CA VAL A 388 3.73 -6.31 -28.69
C VAL A 388 3.14 -5.32 -27.68
N ILE A 389 2.83 -4.11 -28.14
CA ILE A 389 2.08 -3.12 -27.40
C ILE A 389 0.58 -3.32 -27.69
N LEU A 390 -0.23 -3.45 -26.64
CA LEU A 390 -1.68 -3.38 -26.71
C LEU A 390 -2.12 -2.00 -26.23
N LEU A 391 -3.05 -1.37 -26.95
CA LEU A 391 -3.53 -0.04 -26.64
C LEU A 391 -4.95 -0.09 -26.06
N PRO A 392 -5.30 0.70 -25.05
CA PRO A 392 -6.62 0.70 -24.44
C PRO A 392 -7.69 1.22 -25.40
N ASP A 393 -8.96 1.04 -25.04
CA ASP A 393 -10.10 1.41 -25.91
C ASP A 393 -10.15 2.90 -26.23
N ASP A 394 -9.75 3.74 -25.30
CA ASP A 394 -9.73 5.21 -25.36
C ASP A 394 -8.41 5.80 -25.86
N TRP A 395 -7.49 4.98 -26.34
CA TRP A 395 -6.20 5.41 -26.86
C TRP A 395 -6.33 6.54 -27.89
N SER A 396 -5.51 7.57 -27.74
CA SER A 396 -5.35 8.66 -28.71
C SER A 396 -3.93 8.69 -29.30
N SER A 397 -3.82 8.78 -30.61
CA SER A 397 -2.54 8.94 -31.29
C SER A 397 -1.83 10.27 -30.99
N SER A 398 -2.53 11.23 -30.35
CA SER A 398 -1.91 12.46 -29.85
C SER A 398 -0.99 12.23 -28.66
N ILE A 399 -1.17 11.13 -27.91
CA ILE A 399 -0.32 10.74 -26.80
C ILE A 399 1.05 10.28 -27.31
N TYR A 400 1.02 9.34 -28.25
CA TYR A 400 2.21 8.82 -28.91
C TYR A 400 1.84 8.21 -30.27
N SER A 401 2.64 8.52 -31.30
CA SER A 401 2.43 8.00 -32.65
C SER A 401 3.19 6.71 -32.86
N LEU A 402 2.50 5.62 -33.20
CA LEU A 402 3.07 4.32 -33.49
C LEU A 402 2.98 4.01 -34.98
N ASN A 403 4.00 3.35 -35.51
CA ASN A 403 4.10 2.90 -36.89
C ASN A 403 3.57 1.49 -37.07
N ASN A 404 3.12 1.15 -38.29
CA ASN A 404 2.69 -0.20 -38.69
C ASN A 404 1.70 -0.83 -37.70
N THR A 405 0.75 -0.03 -37.24
CA THR A 405 -0.28 -0.44 -36.27
C THR A 405 -1.24 -1.45 -36.89
N ASN A 406 -1.80 -2.35 -36.08
CA ASN A 406 -2.71 -3.44 -36.48
C ASN A 406 -2.12 -4.36 -37.59
N THR A 407 -0.80 -4.41 -37.73
CA THR A 407 -0.12 -5.16 -38.79
C THR A 407 0.61 -6.36 -38.19
N SER A 408 0.08 -7.56 -38.41
CA SER A 408 0.61 -8.81 -37.82
C SER A 408 2.01 -9.17 -38.35
N THR A 409 2.36 -8.70 -39.54
CA THR A 409 3.66 -8.95 -40.20
C THR A 409 4.67 -7.82 -39.98
N ALA A 410 4.35 -6.79 -39.22
CA ALA A 410 5.29 -5.71 -38.88
C ALA A 410 6.48 -6.25 -38.08
N SER A 411 7.66 -5.66 -38.28
CA SER A 411 8.84 -5.94 -37.46
C SER A 411 8.78 -5.18 -36.13
N TYR A 412 9.43 -5.73 -35.10
CA TYR A 412 9.63 -5.03 -33.82
C TYR A 412 10.39 -3.71 -33.97
N SER A 413 11.29 -3.63 -34.94
CA SER A 413 12.03 -2.40 -35.26
C SER A 413 11.17 -1.26 -35.83
N SER A 414 9.89 -1.51 -36.13
CA SER A 414 8.98 -0.47 -36.57
C SER A 414 8.78 0.63 -35.52
N ASN A 415 8.90 0.28 -34.24
CA ASN A 415 8.79 1.20 -33.12
C ASN A 415 9.89 0.89 -32.10
N VAL A 416 10.87 1.80 -31.96
CA VAL A 416 11.92 1.70 -30.95
C VAL A 416 11.63 2.75 -29.88
N ILE A 417 11.34 2.29 -28.66
CA ILE A 417 10.79 3.10 -27.57
C ILE A 417 11.73 3.03 -26.36
N THR A 418 12.25 4.17 -25.94
CA THR A 418 13.06 4.28 -24.73
C THR A 418 12.21 4.13 -23.48
N THR A 419 12.83 3.91 -22.31
CA THR A 419 12.13 3.83 -21.02
C THR A 419 11.30 5.09 -20.75
N SER A 420 11.84 6.28 -21.03
CA SER A 420 11.12 7.54 -20.83
C SER A 420 9.90 7.68 -21.74
N GLN A 421 10.01 7.28 -23.01
CA GLN A 421 8.87 7.27 -23.94
C GLN A 421 7.85 6.23 -23.52
N TRP A 422 8.30 5.05 -23.05
CA TRP A 422 7.41 4.01 -22.55
C TRP A 422 6.56 4.50 -21.38
N SER A 423 7.13 5.21 -20.43
CA SER A 423 6.38 5.78 -19.31
C SER A 423 5.19 6.62 -19.77
N THR A 424 5.31 7.35 -20.90
CA THR A 424 4.18 8.11 -21.46
C THR A 424 3.07 7.18 -21.98
N LEU A 425 3.43 6.08 -22.66
CA LEU A 425 2.46 5.11 -23.16
C LEU A 425 1.80 4.35 -22.00
N GLU A 426 2.59 3.92 -21.03
CA GLU A 426 2.14 3.15 -19.88
C GLU A 426 1.18 3.96 -19.00
N ASN A 427 1.50 5.22 -18.71
CA ASN A 427 0.62 6.15 -17.98
C ASN A 427 -0.71 6.39 -18.71
N ALA A 428 -0.72 6.26 -20.03
CA ALA A 428 -1.93 6.31 -20.84
C ALA A 428 -2.60 4.92 -20.98
N GLY A 429 -2.18 3.93 -20.22
CA GLY A 429 -2.80 2.62 -20.14
C GLY A 429 -2.33 1.58 -21.16
N ALA A 430 -1.25 1.83 -21.91
CA ALA A 430 -0.70 0.85 -22.83
C ALA A 430 -0.09 -0.36 -22.10
N VAL A 431 -0.30 -1.56 -22.66
CA VAL A 431 0.22 -2.82 -22.14
C VAL A 431 1.31 -3.34 -23.08
N PHE A 432 2.45 -3.76 -22.53
CA PHE A 432 3.52 -4.40 -23.30
C PHE A 432 3.64 -5.88 -22.97
N LEU A 433 3.64 -6.71 -23.98
CA LEU A 433 3.85 -8.15 -23.92
C LEU A 433 5.25 -8.46 -24.46
N PRO A 434 6.26 -8.71 -23.60
CA PRO A 434 7.63 -8.99 -24.06
C PRO A 434 7.75 -10.33 -24.78
N ALA A 435 8.72 -10.42 -25.70
CA ALA A 435 9.12 -11.65 -26.36
C ALA A 435 9.94 -12.54 -25.41
N ALA A 436 9.27 -13.13 -24.42
CA ALA A 436 9.90 -13.90 -23.33
C ALA A 436 10.37 -15.30 -23.75
N GLY A 437 10.14 -15.70 -24.99
CA GLY A 437 10.44 -17.06 -25.46
C GLY A 437 9.43 -18.09 -24.99
N TYR A 438 9.87 -19.35 -24.95
CA TYR A 438 9.12 -20.46 -24.35
C TYR A 438 10.09 -21.48 -23.72
N ARG A 439 9.58 -22.26 -22.77
CA ARG A 439 10.33 -23.33 -22.14
C ARG A 439 9.86 -24.71 -22.64
N ASP A 440 10.81 -25.55 -23.02
CA ASP A 440 10.58 -26.96 -23.33
C ASP A 440 11.48 -27.83 -22.46
N GLY A 441 10.87 -28.57 -21.54
CA GLY A 441 11.59 -29.28 -20.49
C GLY A 441 12.44 -28.33 -19.65
N THR A 442 13.74 -28.55 -19.64
CA THR A 442 14.74 -27.75 -18.90
C THR A 442 15.39 -26.65 -19.73
N SER A 443 14.98 -26.45 -20.96
CA SER A 443 15.60 -25.47 -21.87
C SER A 443 14.63 -24.33 -22.18
N VAL A 444 15.15 -23.11 -22.27
CA VAL A 444 14.41 -21.92 -22.70
C VAL A 444 14.88 -21.49 -24.07
N TYR A 445 13.96 -21.18 -24.96
CA TYR A 445 14.23 -20.88 -26.36
C TYR A 445 13.60 -19.55 -26.78
N TYR A 446 14.19 -18.90 -27.78
CA TYR A 446 13.67 -17.74 -28.50
C TYR A 446 13.38 -16.50 -27.66
N VAL A 447 14.04 -16.35 -26.51
CA VAL A 447 13.98 -15.10 -25.70
C VAL A 447 14.39 -13.92 -26.59
N GLY A 448 13.61 -12.86 -26.58
CA GLY A 448 13.83 -11.69 -27.43
C GLY A 448 13.38 -11.85 -28.89
N SER A 449 12.96 -13.04 -29.33
CA SER A 449 12.55 -13.31 -30.72
C SER A 449 11.06 -13.58 -30.86
N SER A 450 10.48 -14.36 -29.96
CA SER A 450 9.05 -14.70 -29.98
C SER A 450 8.51 -14.88 -28.57
N SER A 451 7.21 -14.93 -28.42
CA SER A 451 6.53 -15.36 -27.19
C SER A 451 5.16 -15.93 -27.46
N SER A 452 4.66 -16.65 -26.47
CA SER A 452 3.30 -17.12 -26.40
C SER A 452 2.70 -16.81 -25.05
N TYR A 453 1.43 -16.44 -25.03
CA TYR A 453 0.67 -16.12 -23.83
C TYR A 453 -0.53 -17.05 -23.73
N TRP A 454 -0.56 -17.89 -22.69
CA TRP A 454 -1.64 -18.84 -22.48
C TRP A 454 -3.02 -18.18 -22.45
N ALA A 455 -4.00 -18.87 -23.02
CA ALA A 455 -5.43 -18.67 -22.78
C ALA A 455 -5.94 -19.72 -21.79
N SER A 456 -7.08 -19.45 -21.17
CA SER A 456 -7.77 -20.41 -20.30
C SER A 456 -8.49 -21.54 -21.09
N THR A 457 -8.53 -21.44 -22.41
CA THR A 457 -9.22 -22.34 -23.33
C THR A 457 -8.33 -23.50 -23.74
N CYS A 458 -8.84 -24.72 -23.67
CA CYS A 458 -8.16 -25.91 -24.18
C CYS A 458 -8.25 -26.00 -25.73
N SER A 459 -7.38 -26.78 -26.33
CA SER A 459 -7.42 -27.14 -27.76
C SER A 459 -7.18 -28.64 -27.92
N GLY A 460 -8.20 -29.43 -27.61
CA GLY A 460 -8.07 -30.87 -27.61
C GLY A 460 -7.45 -31.45 -26.33
N ASN A 461 -7.10 -32.71 -26.35
CA ASN A 461 -6.70 -33.47 -25.15
C ASN A 461 -5.31 -33.06 -24.60
N ASP A 462 -4.40 -32.68 -25.48
CA ASP A 462 -2.97 -32.46 -25.17
C ASP A 462 -2.48 -31.03 -25.40
N LYS A 463 -3.35 -30.14 -25.90
CA LYS A 463 -3.03 -28.78 -26.25
C LYS A 463 -3.91 -27.78 -25.55
N ALA A 464 -3.44 -26.55 -25.50
CA ALA A 464 -4.21 -25.38 -25.07
C ALA A 464 -3.96 -24.19 -25.98
N CYS A 465 -4.96 -23.32 -26.06
CA CYS A 465 -4.93 -22.12 -26.88
C CYS A 465 -4.03 -21.03 -26.26
N LEU A 466 -3.49 -20.20 -27.13
CA LEU A 466 -2.63 -19.08 -26.74
C LEU A 466 -2.57 -17.98 -27.83
N LEU A 467 -2.17 -16.79 -27.44
CA LEU A 467 -1.66 -15.77 -28.34
C LEU A 467 -0.20 -16.11 -28.66
N TYR A 468 0.18 -16.16 -29.95
CA TYR A 468 1.56 -16.32 -30.42
C TYR A 468 2.01 -15.10 -31.22
N PHE A 469 3.24 -14.65 -31.00
CA PHE A 469 3.87 -13.64 -31.87
C PHE A 469 5.38 -13.87 -32.01
N ALA A 470 5.89 -13.44 -33.16
CA ALA A 470 7.30 -13.35 -33.51
C ALA A 470 7.51 -12.10 -34.38
N ASP A 471 8.73 -11.85 -34.86
CA ASP A 471 8.99 -10.64 -35.64
C ASP A 471 8.03 -10.45 -36.82
N THR A 472 7.67 -11.53 -37.52
CA THR A 472 6.82 -11.48 -38.71
C THR A 472 5.43 -12.11 -38.54
N TYR A 473 5.05 -12.45 -37.31
CA TYR A 473 3.78 -13.10 -37.01
C TYR A 473 3.10 -12.48 -35.77
N LEU A 474 1.77 -12.46 -35.77
CA LEU A 474 0.93 -12.29 -34.60
C LEU A 474 -0.36 -13.05 -34.86
N ILE A 475 -0.63 -14.08 -34.07
CA ILE A 475 -1.71 -15.06 -34.28
C ILE A 475 -2.47 -15.16 -32.96
N ALA A 476 -3.72 -14.67 -32.95
CA ALA A 476 -4.58 -14.65 -31.75
C ALA A 476 -5.13 -16.05 -31.39
N TYR A 477 -5.27 -16.92 -32.37
CA TYR A 477 -5.84 -18.27 -32.25
C TYR A 477 -4.76 -19.30 -32.61
N TYR A 478 -3.84 -19.57 -31.70
CA TYR A 478 -2.81 -20.58 -31.87
C TYR A 478 -2.91 -21.60 -30.73
N ASP A 479 -2.30 -22.76 -30.89
CA ASP A 479 -2.25 -23.78 -29.86
C ASP A 479 -0.85 -24.38 -29.68
N ARG A 480 -0.59 -24.89 -28.48
CA ARG A 480 0.65 -25.60 -28.14
C ARG A 480 0.35 -26.71 -27.15
N THR A 481 1.25 -27.68 -27.09
CA THR A 481 1.22 -28.72 -26.07
C THR A 481 1.29 -28.14 -24.67
N ARG A 482 0.43 -28.63 -23.75
CA ARG A 482 0.24 -28.08 -22.40
C ARG A 482 1.48 -28.14 -21.51
N TYR A 483 2.41 -29.03 -21.81
CA TYR A 483 3.66 -29.14 -21.05
C TYR A 483 4.70 -28.05 -21.40
N GLY A 484 4.58 -27.40 -22.54
CA GLY A 484 5.45 -26.27 -22.88
C GLY A 484 5.23 -25.11 -21.94
N GLY A 485 6.31 -24.54 -21.43
CA GLY A 485 6.24 -23.34 -20.58
C GLY A 485 6.02 -22.08 -21.43
N GLN A 486 4.92 -21.37 -21.22
CA GLN A 486 4.60 -20.12 -21.89
C GLN A 486 4.34 -19.02 -20.87
N SER A 487 4.38 -17.76 -21.32
CA SER A 487 4.06 -16.60 -20.49
C SER A 487 2.58 -16.58 -20.07
N VAL A 488 2.32 -15.96 -18.93
CA VAL A 488 0.99 -15.70 -18.42
C VAL A 488 0.85 -14.19 -18.15
N ARG A 489 -0.17 -13.58 -18.77
CA ARG A 489 -0.57 -12.19 -18.52
C ARG A 489 -2.00 -12.19 -18.04
N LEU A 490 -2.17 -11.90 -16.77
CA LEU A 490 -3.49 -11.95 -16.14
C LEU A 490 -4.28 -10.67 -16.36
N VAL A 491 -5.59 -10.81 -16.29
CA VAL A 491 -6.53 -9.69 -16.35
C VAL A 491 -7.47 -9.72 -15.17
N ARG A 492 -8.06 -8.57 -14.89
CA ARG A 492 -9.11 -8.37 -13.90
C ARG A 492 -10.26 -7.61 -14.56
N VAL A 493 -11.52 -7.99 -14.23
CA VAL A 493 -12.69 -7.29 -14.74
C VAL A 493 -12.64 -5.83 -14.26
N ALA A 494 -12.83 -4.90 -15.20
CA ALA A 494 -12.97 -3.50 -14.89
C ALA A 494 -14.42 -3.23 -14.46
N GLU A 495 -14.57 -2.74 -13.25
CA GLU A 495 -15.86 -2.30 -12.71
C GLU A 495 -16.35 -1.01 -13.38
#